data_f8a3632e2c231889a61b79c35bb7746a
#
_entry.id   f8a3632e2c231889a61b79c35bb7746a
#
_cell.length_a   1.000
_cell.length_b   1.000
_cell.length_c   1.000
_cell.angle_alpha   90.00
_cell.angle_beta   90.00
_cell.angle_gamma   90.00
#
_symmetry.space_group_name_H-M   'P 1'
#
loop_
_entity.id
_entity.type
_entity.pdbx_description
1 polymer ?
#
loop_
_entity_poly.entity_id
_entity_poly.type
_entity_poly.pdbx_seq_one_letter_code
_entity_poly.pdbx_strand_id
1 'polypeptide(L)'
;MYKITKQLFLLALLAAFCLPAEANKDSKINLPRGTVEGYLDNGLHYIIMPNALPRHGIEMRLVMKVGSLQENDQQKGGAHFLEHMSFSGTKHFPQDAWVDYFERLGMKYGRDINAFTGFDRTIYWPSLPVADFGTQVMDSTLLAVRDILDGVSFEPQLVEQERGVIKEELRGYSTGDDFYNVKIGDGRYILRMPLGTEQDIETISRNQLLNYYHQWYLPQNACLVVVGNVDAQDMQKRIQATFSPIAKGQPTPLGKYPLTYKKGITLHEVKDTVGTSSKLEFIIPHEGVVGNTIASTALKEQYRLLISAISKRLAAQGIRCDISDAWYLATQ
;
A
#
# COMPACT_ATOMS: atom_id res chain seq x y z
N MET A 1 -30.99 -28.51 37.80
CA MET A 1 -30.27 -27.44 38.49
C MET A 1 -28.75 -27.44 38.24
N TYR A 2 -28.06 -28.57 38.20
CA TYR A 2 -26.59 -28.63 38.07
C TYR A 2 -26.03 -28.18 36.69
N LYS A 3 -26.80 -28.23 35.61
CA LYS A 3 -26.36 -27.79 34.27
C LYS A 3 -26.41 -26.27 34.06
N ILE A 4 -27.33 -25.59 34.72
CA ILE A 4 -27.52 -24.13 34.61
C ILE A 4 -26.43 -23.39 35.37
N THR A 5 -26.01 -23.92 36.55
CA THR A 5 -24.91 -23.34 37.31
C THR A 5 -23.55 -23.42 36.64
N LYS A 6 -23.25 -24.51 35.89
CA LYS A 6 -22.00 -24.60 35.09
C LYS A 6 -21.96 -23.62 33.92
N GLN A 7 -23.08 -23.39 33.24
CA GLN A 7 -23.16 -22.43 32.16
C GLN A 7 -23.06 -20.99 32.63
N LEU A 8 -23.65 -20.66 33.77
CA LEU A 8 -23.53 -19.33 34.40
C LEU A 8 -22.10 -19.10 34.93
N PHE A 9 -21.42 -20.14 35.43
CA PHE A 9 -20.03 -20.03 35.89
C PHE A 9 -19.06 -19.84 34.72
N LEU A 10 -19.31 -20.50 33.57
CA LEU A 10 -18.51 -20.32 32.34
C LEU A 10 -18.71 -18.94 31.72
N LEU A 11 -19.95 -18.40 31.76
CA LEU A 11 -20.26 -17.03 31.33
C LEU A 11 -19.64 -15.98 32.25
N ALA A 12 -19.62 -16.23 33.56
CA ALA A 12 -18.97 -15.34 34.53
C ALA A 12 -17.43 -15.36 34.40
N LEU A 13 -16.82 -16.53 34.10
CA LEU A 13 -15.39 -16.61 33.80
C LEU A 13 -15.02 -15.90 32.46
N LEU A 14 -15.83 -16.04 31.43
CA LEU A 14 -15.67 -15.31 30.18
C LEU A 14 -15.84 -13.79 30.37
N ALA A 15 -16.80 -13.36 31.23
CA ALA A 15 -16.99 -11.96 31.58
C ALA A 15 -15.82 -11.40 32.42
N ALA A 16 -15.20 -12.20 33.28
CA ALA A 16 -14.04 -11.79 34.09
C ALA A 16 -12.75 -11.63 33.23
N PHE A 17 -12.61 -12.37 32.13
CA PHE A 17 -11.54 -12.16 31.16
C PHE A 17 -11.80 -10.96 30.22
N CYS A 18 -13.01 -10.42 30.20
CA CYS A 18 -13.40 -9.23 29.46
C CYS A 18 -13.33 -7.94 30.26
N LEU A 19 -12.84 -7.98 31.51
CA LEU A 19 -12.50 -6.74 32.20
C LEU A 19 -11.27 -6.16 31.49
N PRO A 20 -11.40 -5.03 30.80
CA PRO A 20 -10.22 -4.37 30.26
C PRO A 20 -9.32 -4.04 31.46
N ALA A 21 -8.09 -4.54 31.46
CA ALA A 21 -7.06 -3.83 32.18
C ALA A 21 -7.26 -2.35 31.81
N GLU A 22 -7.22 -1.44 32.78
CA GLU A 22 -7.33 0.02 32.55
C GLU A 22 -6.12 0.54 31.75
N ALA A 23 -5.85 -0.09 30.61
CA ALA A 23 -4.95 0.45 29.60
C ALA A 23 -5.65 1.68 29.04
N ASN A 24 -5.01 2.82 29.15
CA ASN A 24 -5.51 4.05 28.54
C ASN A 24 -5.83 3.74 27.06
N LYS A 25 -7.11 3.73 26.70
CA LYS A 25 -7.61 3.32 25.38
C LYS A 25 -6.99 4.14 24.25
N ASP A 26 -6.55 5.36 24.54
CA ASP A 26 -5.91 6.27 23.61
C ASP A 26 -4.39 6.05 23.51
N SER A 27 -3.83 5.13 24.31
CA SER A 27 -2.41 4.81 24.23
C SER A 27 -2.08 4.20 22.88
N LYS A 28 -1.05 4.75 22.24
CA LYS A 28 -0.49 4.16 21.02
C LYS A 28 0.13 2.80 21.32
N ILE A 29 0.02 1.90 20.36
CA ILE A 29 0.75 0.64 20.41
C ILE A 29 2.21 0.94 20.16
N ASN A 30 3.07 0.52 21.09
CA ASN A 30 4.51 0.69 20.94
C ASN A 30 5.04 -0.16 19.80
N LEU A 31 5.98 0.38 19.07
CA LEU A 31 6.75 -0.40 18.09
C LEU A 31 7.56 -1.50 18.81
N PRO A 32 7.90 -2.60 18.12
CA PRO A 32 8.74 -3.66 18.68
C PRO A 32 10.05 -3.10 19.25
N ARG A 33 10.58 -3.76 20.29
CA ARG A 33 11.85 -3.34 20.92
C ARG A 33 12.97 -3.35 19.88
N GLY A 34 13.84 -2.34 19.95
CA GLY A 34 14.95 -2.17 19.02
C GLY A 34 14.58 -1.45 17.72
N THR A 35 13.30 -1.12 17.51
CA THR A 35 12.90 -0.28 16.39
C THR A 35 13.45 1.12 16.54
N VAL A 36 14.06 1.65 15.47
CA VAL A 36 14.51 3.04 15.35
C VAL A 36 13.59 3.74 14.35
N GLU A 37 12.95 4.81 14.80
CA GLU A 37 12.10 5.66 13.99
C GLU A 37 12.61 7.09 14.04
N GLY A 38 12.61 7.79 12.91
CA GLY A 38 13.07 9.17 12.84
C GLY A 38 12.75 9.85 11.52
N TYR A 39 13.17 11.12 11.44
CA TYR A 39 13.06 11.95 10.27
C TYR A 39 14.43 12.53 9.92
N LEU A 40 14.73 12.58 8.62
CA LEU A 40 15.86 13.37 8.12
C LEU A 40 15.46 14.85 8.03
N ASP A 41 16.44 15.74 7.95
CA ASP A 41 16.23 17.20 7.86
C ASP A 41 15.41 17.60 6.62
N ASN A 42 15.49 16.80 5.54
CA ASN A 42 14.69 16.97 4.35
C ASN A 42 13.24 16.46 4.49
N GLY A 43 12.90 15.88 5.64
CA GLY A 43 11.55 15.41 5.97
C GLY A 43 11.29 13.95 5.64
N LEU A 44 12.24 13.19 5.07
CA LEU A 44 12.07 11.74 4.88
C LEU A 44 11.84 11.06 6.24
N HIS A 45 10.73 10.36 6.36
CA HIS A 45 10.44 9.49 7.50
C HIS A 45 11.14 8.15 7.29
N TYR A 46 11.73 7.56 8.34
CA TYR A 46 12.27 6.21 8.26
C TYR A 46 11.92 5.41 9.50
N ILE A 47 11.75 4.10 9.31
CA ILE A 47 11.50 3.11 10.36
C ILE A 47 12.42 1.92 10.10
N ILE A 48 13.27 1.60 11.07
CA ILE A 48 14.18 0.45 11.00
C ILE A 48 13.78 -0.52 12.11
N MET A 49 13.40 -1.73 11.75
CA MET A 49 12.98 -2.75 12.69
C MET A 49 13.87 -3.99 12.56
N PRO A 50 14.90 -4.14 13.43
CA PRO A 50 15.70 -5.35 13.47
C PRO A 50 14.84 -6.58 13.74
N ASN A 51 14.96 -7.58 12.88
CA ASN A 51 14.25 -8.84 13.01
C ASN A 51 15.10 -9.99 12.43
N ALA A 52 15.58 -10.87 13.28
CA ALA A 52 16.41 -11.99 12.89
C ALA A 52 15.60 -13.20 12.34
N LEU A 53 14.28 -13.09 12.25
CA LEU A 53 13.39 -14.15 11.78
C LEU A 53 12.49 -13.67 10.63
N PRO A 54 12.41 -14.39 9.49
CA PRO A 54 13.22 -15.56 9.15
C PRO A 54 14.69 -15.17 8.97
N ARG A 55 15.58 -16.11 9.23
CA ARG A 55 17.02 -15.89 9.08
C ARG A 55 17.32 -15.37 7.68
N HIS A 56 18.05 -14.24 7.60
CA HIS A 56 18.70 -13.77 6.39
C HIS A 56 17.90 -12.89 5.43
N GLY A 57 16.65 -12.54 5.69
CA GLY A 57 15.91 -11.63 4.82
C GLY A 57 15.94 -10.17 5.30
N ILE A 58 15.90 -9.25 4.34
CA ILE A 58 15.69 -7.82 4.61
C ILE A 58 14.57 -7.33 3.67
N GLU A 59 13.51 -6.87 4.27
CA GLU A 59 12.37 -6.27 3.59
C GLU A 59 12.49 -4.76 3.62
N MET A 60 12.44 -4.13 2.46
CA MET A 60 12.35 -2.69 2.35
C MET A 60 11.03 -2.28 1.73
N ARG A 61 10.50 -1.15 2.18
CA ARG A 61 9.34 -0.50 1.58
C ARG A 61 9.60 0.99 1.53
N LEU A 62 9.66 1.52 0.32
CA LEU A 62 9.51 2.96 0.13
C LEU A 62 8.03 3.24 -0.09
N VAL A 63 7.39 3.88 0.88
CA VAL A 63 5.99 4.27 0.83
C VAL A 63 5.91 5.74 0.48
N MET A 64 5.48 6.04 -0.73
CA MET A 64 5.06 7.38 -1.11
C MET A 64 3.62 7.58 -0.65
N LYS A 65 3.36 8.64 0.14
CA LYS A 65 2.01 9.00 0.65
C LYS A 65 1.21 9.74 -0.42
N VAL A 66 1.38 9.36 -1.66
CA VAL A 66 0.76 9.93 -2.85
C VAL A 66 0.42 8.82 -3.84
N GLY A 67 -0.71 8.97 -4.51
CA GLY A 67 -1.19 8.03 -5.51
C GLY A 67 -2.10 8.74 -6.50
N SER A 68 -3.05 8.03 -7.08
CA SER A 68 -3.91 8.59 -8.13
C SER A 68 -4.83 9.73 -7.66
N LEU A 69 -5.15 9.84 -6.37
CA LEU A 69 -5.94 10.96 -5.85
C LEU A 69 -5.23 12.32 -5.97
N GLN A 70 -3.91 12.35 -6.07
CA GLN A 70 -3.12 13.55 -6.25
C GLN A 70 -3.06 14.03 -7.70
N GLU A 71 -3.49 13.22 -8.65
CA GLU A 71 -3.53 13.58 -10.07
C GLU A 71 -4.53 14.70 -10.33
N ASN A 72 -4.21 15.59 -11.25
CA ASN A 72 -5.19 16.51 -11.85
C ASN A 72 -5.89 15.83 -13.06
N ASP A 73 -6.80 16.56 -13.72
CA ASP A 73 -7.59 15.98 -14.82
C ASP A 73 -6.77 15.60 -16.07
N GLN A 74 -5.58 16.15 -16.20
CA GLN A 74 -4.66 15.88 -17.31
C GLN A 74 -3.60 14.82 -16.94
N GLN A 75 -3.61 14.30 -15.72
CA GLN A 75 -2.60 13.38 -15.20
C GLN A 75 -3.18 12.01 -14.84
N LYS A 76 -4.40 11.70 -15.22
CA LYS A 76 -5.06 10.43 -14.88
C LYS A 76 -4.23 9.24 -15.36
N GLY A 77 -4.03 8.27 -14.44
CA GLY A 77 -3.14 7.13 -14.67
C GLY A 77 -1.65 7.45 -14.54
N GLY A 78 -1.29 8.73 -14.30
CA GLY A 78 0.09 9.19 -14.21
C GLY A 78 0.85 8.67 -13.00
N ALA A 79 0.16 8.43 -11.87
CA ALA A 79 0.78 7.84 -10.69
C ALA A 79 1.26 6.41 -10.96
N HIS A 80 0.46 5.59 -11.62
CA HIS A 80 0.81 4.24 -12.04
C HIS A 80 1.85 4.25 -13.15
N PHE A 81 1.72 5.15 -14.11
CA PHE A 81 2.72 5.32 -15.17
C PHE A 81 4.09 5.65 -14.56
N LEU A 82 4.15 6.54 -13.56
CA LEU A 82 5.39 6.85 -12.85
C LEU A 82 5.95 5.66 -12.09
N GLU A 83 5.10 4.80 -11.55
CA GLU A 83 5.54 3.53 -10.95
C GLU A 83 6.36 2.71 -11.95
N HIS A 84 5.85 2.49 -13.17
CA HIS A 84 6.57 1.81 -14.26
C HIS A 84 7.87 2.52 -14.61
N MET A 85 7.82 3.85 -14.81
CA MET A 85 9.02 4.63 -15.11
C MET A 85 10.12 4.50 -14.07
N SER A 86 9.76 4.25 -12.80
CA SER A 86 10.73 4.05 -11.71
C SER A 86 11.57 2.78 -11.87
N PHE A 87 11.14 1.84 -12.69
CA PHE A 87 11.88 0.61 -13.02
C PHE A 87 12.59 0.70 -14.38
N SER A 88 12.08 1.50 -15.29
CA SER A 88 12.57 1.59 -16.67
C SER A 88 13.89 2.37 -16.81
N GLY A 89 14.25 3.17 -15.79
CA GLY A 89 15.54 3.85 -15.76
C GLY A 89 15.63 4.98 -14.78
N THR A 90 16.78 5.06 -14.13
CA THR A 90 17.09 6.10 -13.16
C THR A 90 18.49 6.67 -13.37
N LYS A 91 18.83 7.70 -12.63
CA LYS A 91 20.11 8.41 -12.70
C LYS A 91 21.33 7.50 -12.55
N HIS A 92 21.29 6.55 -11.62
CA HIS A 92 22.41 5.64 -11.36
C HIS A 92 22.20 4.26 -11.99
N PHE A 93 20.99 3.95 -12.41
CA PHE A 93 20.63 2.69 -13.05
C PHE A 93 19.87 2.99 -14.35
N PRO A 94 20.59 3.28 -15.45
CA PRO A 94 19.95 3.60 -16.73
C PRO A 94 19.23 2.38 -17.32
N GLN A 95 18.10 2.59 -17.97
CA GLN A 95 17.24 1.54 -18.53
C GLN A 95 16.85 0.52 -17.43
N ASP A 96 16.81 -0.75 -17.74
CA ASP A 96 16.44 -1.82 -16.79
C ASP A 96 17.61 -2.24 -15.86
N ALA A 97 18.68 -1.43 -15.80
CA ALA A 97 19.94 -1.84 -15.17
C ALA A 97 19.82 -2.23 -13.69
N TRP A 98 18.89 -1.65 -12.93
CA TRP A 98 18.72 -2.05 -11.55
C TRP A 98 17.93 -3.36 -11.40
N VAL A 99 16.94 -3.61 -12.25
CA VAL A 99 16.22 -4.89 -12.30
C VAL A 99 17.21 -5.99 -12.68
N ASP A 100 17.97 -5.80 -13.76
CA ASP A 100 19.03 -6.71 -14.21
C ASP A 100 20.08 -6.97 -13.13
N TYR A 101 20.49 -5.93 -12.39
CA TYR A 101 21.46 -6.04 -11.31
C TYR A 101 20.95 -6.98 -10.21
N PHE A 102 19.71 -6.79 -9.77
CA PHE A 102 19.13 -7.61 -8.72
C PHE A 102 18.76 -9.02 -9.20
N GLU A 103 18.36 -9.20 -10.45
CA GLU A 103 18.11 -10.54 -11.00
C GLU A 103 19.39 -11.38 -11.05
N ARG A 104 20.54 -10.77 -11.38
CA ARG A 104 21.86 -11.46 -11.30
C ARG A 104 22.21 -11.88 -9.88
N LEU A 105 21.66 -11.25 -8.87
CA LEU A 105 21.80 -11.63 -7.47
C LEU A 105 20.76 -12.71 -7.04
N GLY A 106 19.94 -13.22 -7.97
CA GLY A 106 18.96 -14.26 -7.73
C GLY A 106 17.59 -13.73 -7.24
N MET A 107 17.40 -12.43 -7.21
CA MET A 107 16.09 -11.84 -6.95
C MET A 107 15.22 -11.94 -8.22
N LYS A 108 13.90 -11.94 -8.03
CA LYS A 108 12.96 -12.05 -9.15
C LYS A 108 12.02 -10.85 -9.15
N TYR A 109 11.91 -10.20 -10.31
CA TYR A 109 10.88 -9.21 -10.54
C TYR A 109 9.47 -9.81 -10.31
N GLY A 110 8.57 -9.04 -9.74
CA GLY A 110 7.23 -9.48 -9.33
C GLY A 110 7.17 -10.17 -7.98
N ARG A 111 8.25 -10.84 -7.52
CA ARG A 111 8.32 -11.49 -6.21
C ARG A 111 9.13 -10.69 -5.19
N ASP A 112 10.39 -10.41 -5.52
CA ASP A 112 11.36 -9.79 -4.60
C ASP A 112 11.50 -8.27 -4.88
N ILE A 113 11.23 -7.89 -6.12
CA ILE A 113 11.19 -6.50 -6.57
C ILE A 113 9.83 -6.27 -7.19
N ASN A 114 9.06 -5.34 -6.63
CA ASN A 114 7.75 -5.03 -7.14
C ASN A 114 7.31 -3.65 -6.65
N ALA A 115 6.16 -3.16 -7.13
CA ALA A 115 5.53 -1.96 -6.64
C ALA A 115 4.00 -2.08 -6.73
N PHE A 116 3.32 -1.09 -6.20
CA PHE A 116 1.87 -1.01 -6.21
C PHE A 116 1.45 0.46 -6.14
N THR A 117 0.61 0.87 -7.04
CA THR A 117 -0.04 2.17 -7.02
C THR A 117 -1.50 2.05 -6.57
N GLY A 118 -1.84 2.76 -5.51
CA GLY A 118 -3.19 2.91 -5.02
C GLY A 118 -3.71 4.33 -5.17
N PHE A 119 -4.83 4.60 -4.52
CA PHE A 119 -5.44 5.93 -4.55
C PHE A 119 -4.61 6.96 -3.79
N ASP A 120 -4.13 6.62 -2.60
CA ASP A 120 -3.48 7.51 -1.63
C ASP A 120 -1.99 7.23 -1.42
N ARG A 121 -1.46 6.21 -2.08
CA ARG A 121 -0.08 5.77 -1.90
C ARG A 121 0.46 5.03 -3.11
N THR A 122 1.78 5.10 -3.27
CA THR A 122 2.55 4.21 -4.13
C THR A 122 3.62 3.54 -3.27
N ILE A 123 3.77 2.23 -3.37
CA ILE A 123 4.71 1.47 -2.54
C ILE A 123 5.68 0.72 -3.46
N TYR A 124 6.98 0.87 -3.20
CA TYR A 124 8.05 0.12 -3.86
C TYR A 124 8.69 -0.81 -2.83
N TRP A 125 8.90 -2.08 -3.18
CA TRP A 125 9.45 -3.05 -2.23
C TRP A 125 10.55 -3.92 -2.81
N PRO A 126 11.79 -3.44 -2.80
CA PRO A 126 12.92 -4.32 -2.99
C PRO A 126 13.12 -5.16 -1.72
N SER A 127 13.05 -6.48 -1.87
CA SER A 127 13.30 -7.44 -0.80
C SER A 127 14.59 -8.17 -1.06
N LEU A 128 15.50 -8.18 -0.08
CA LEU A 128 16.74 -8.93 -0.15
C LEU A 128 16.53 -10.28 0.55
N PRO A 129 16.39 -11.39 -0.18
CA PRO A 129 16.02 -12.68 0.39
C PRO A 129 17.12 -13.30 1.26
N VAL A 130 18.36 -12.81 1.17
CA VAL A 130 19.53 -13.29 1.92
C VAL A 130 20.29 -12.09 2.48
N ALA A 131 20.64 -12.11 3.76
CA ALA A 131 21.41 -11.01 4.38
C ALA A 131 22.91 -11.03 4.01
N ASP A 132 23.40 -12.12 3.43
CA ASP A 132 24.82 -12.32 3.16
C ASP A 132 25.32 -11.67 1.86
N PHE A 133 24.51 -10.81 1.23
CA PHE A 133 24.92 -10.07 0.02
C PHE A 133 26.03 -9.05 0.27
N GLY A 134 26.36 -8.79 1.54
CA GLY A 134 27.37 -7.80 1.90
C GLY A 134 26.90 -6.34 1.81
N THR A 135 27.74 -5.46 2.28
CA THR A 135 27.42 -4.01 2.40
C THR A 135 27.16 -3.34 1.06
N GLN A 136 27.86 -3.78 0.01
CA GLN A 136 27.74 -3.19 -1.34
C GLN A 136 26.35 -3.38 -1.92
N VAL A 137 25.73 -4.55 -1.77
CA VAL A 137 24.36 -4.80 -2.27
C VAL A 137 23.35 -3.96 -1.51
N MET A 138 23.54 -3.80 -0.19
CA MET A 138 22.72 -2.94 0.64
C MET A 138 22.79 -1.48 0.18
N ASP A 139 23.98 -0.97 -0.04
CA ASP A 139 24.20 0.41 -0.50
C ASP A 139 23.61 0.62 -1.92
N SER A 140 23.79 -0.34 -2.81
CA SER A 140 23.17 -0.32 -4.15
C SER A 140 21.65 -0.35 -4.08
N THR A 141 21.07 -1.13 -3.17
CA THR A 141 19.61 -1.16 -2.96
C THR A 141 19.09 0.18 -2.43
N LEU A 142 19.75 0.75 -1.43
CA LEU A 142 19.39 2.07 -0.92
C LEU A 142 19.52 3.15 -1.99
N LEU A 143 20.54 3.06 -2.86
CA LEU A 143 20.75 3.98 -3.96
C LEU A 143 19.62 3.85 -5.02
N ALA A 144 19.23 2.64 -5.38
CA ALA A 144 18.10 2.40 -6.27
C ALA A 144 16.78 2.96 -5.71
N VAL A 145 16.51 2.71 -4.42
CA VAL A 145 15.34 3.27 -3.72
C VAL A 145 15.41 4.81 -3.65
N ARG A 146 16.59 5.38 -3.45
CA ARG A 146 16.78 6.83 -3.49
C ARG A 146 16.43 7.41 -4.85
N ASP A 147 16.89 6.77 -5.93
CA ASP A 147 16.65 7.24 -7.30
C ASP A 147 15.17 7.31 -7.65
N ILE A 148 14.31 6.53 -7.00
CA ILE A 148 12.86 6.67 -7.12
C ILE A 148 12.41 8.07 -6.68
N LEU A 149 13.07 8.67 -5.69
CA LEU A 149 12.69 9.99 -5.18
C LEU A 149 13.25 11.17 -5.99
N ASP A 150 14.48 11.05 -6.51
CA ASP A 150 15.15 12.20 -7.15
C ASP A 150 15.92 11.86 -8.45
N GLY A 151 15.68 10.69 -9.00
CA GLY A 151 16.48 10.21 -10.11
C GLY A 151 15.75 9.46 -11.22
N VAL A 152 14.41 9.41 -11.24
CA VAL A 152 13.68 8.73 -12.33
C VAL A 152 13.96 9.43 -13.65
N SER A 153 14.33 8.63 -14.64
CA SER A 153 14.58 9.08 -16.01
C SER A 153 13.28 9.04 -16.83
N PHE A 154 12.96 10.15 -17.46
CA PHE A 154 11.81 10.23 -18.36
C PHE A 154 12.30 10.35 -19.80
N GLU A 155 13.24 9.48 -20.21
CA GLU A 155 13.70 9.43 -21.60
C GLU A 155 12.49 9.19 -22.52
N PRO A 156 12.33 9.99 -23.61
CA PRO A 156 11.15 9.89 -24.47
C PRO A 156 10.85 8.49 -24.99
N GLN A 157 11.89 7.74 -25.32
CA GLN A 157 11.76 6.37 -25.83
C GLN A 157 11.22 5.42 -24.75
N LEU A 158 11.69 5.54 -23.49
CA LEU A 158 11.22 4.72 -22.37
C LEU A 158 9.77 5.06 -22.01
N VAL A 159 9.39 6.33 -22.07
CA VAL A 159 7.99 6.74 -21.86
C VAL A 159 7.06 6.06 -22.87
N GLU A 160 7.43 6.01 -24.15
CA GLU A 160 6.59 5.37 -25.16
C GLU A 160 6.60 3.84 -25.04
N GLN A 161 7.70 3.24 -24.63
CA GLN A 161 7.78 1.81 -24.35
C GLN A 161 6.83 1.44 -23.20
N GLU A 162 6.90 2.14 -22.06
CA GLU A 162 6.05 1.88 -20.89
C GLU A 162 4.58 2.17 -21.17
N ARG A 163 4.27 3.17 -21.99
CA ARG A 163 2.90 3.40 -22.48
C ARG A 163 2.31 2.16 -23.13
N GLY A 164 3.10 1.45 -23.95
CA GLY A 164 2.71 0.19 -24.57
C GLY A 164 2.45 -0.90 -23.53
N VAL A 165 3.33 -1.06 -22.54
CA VAL A 165 3.22 -2.06 -21.47
C VAL A 165 1.96 -1.81 -20.65
N ILE A 166 1.70 -0.57 -20.20
CA ILE A 166 0.54 -0.21 -19.41
C ILE A 166 -0.77 -0.43 -20.19
N LYS A 167 -0.78 -0.16 -21.48
CA LYS A 167 -1.97 -0.44 -22.34
C LYS A 167 -2.26 -1.94 -22.43
N GLU A 168 -1.25 -2.79 -22.49
CA GLU A 168 -1.46 -4.26 -22.42
C GLU A 168 -1.96 -4.71 -21.05
N GLU A 169 -1.43 -4.13 -19.97
CA GLU A 169 -1.92 -4.40 -18.63
C GLU A 169 -3.40 -4.03 -18.48
N LEU A 170 -3.79 -2.84 -18.94
CA LEU A 170 -5.20 -2.39 -18.92
C LEU A 170 -6.14 -3.38 -19.61
N ARG A 171 -5.73 -3.98 -20.73
CA ARG A 171 -6.53 -4.99 -21.44
C ARG A 171 -6.78 -6.24 -20.60
N GLY A 172 -5.87 -6.59 -19.72
CA GLY A 172 -6.01 -7.71 -18.79
C GLY A 172 -7.04 -7.48 -17.68
N TYR A 173 -7.28 -6.21 -17.31
CA TYR A 173 -8.17 -5.85 -16.20
C TYR A 173 -9.62 -5.53 -16.61
N SER A 174 -9.97 -5.53 -17.87
CA SER A 174 -11.19 -4.93 -18.42
C SER A 174 -12.54 -5.49 -17.93
N THR A 175 -12.58 -6.60 -17.20
CA THR A 175 -13.83 -7.23 -16.75
C THR A 175 -14.12 -7.12 -15.25
N GLY A 176 -13.14 -6.73 -14.43
CA GLY A 176 -13.28 -6.58 -12.97
C GLY A 176 -13.68 -5.18 -12.50
N ASP A 177 -13.49 -4.19 -13.33
CA ASP A 177 -13.55 -2.77 -12.95
C ASP A 177 -14.93 -2.29 -12.55
N ASP A 178 -15.99 -2.78 -13.20
CA ASP A 178 -17.35 -2.36 -12.90
C ASP A 178 -17.78 -2.75 -11.48
N PHE A 179 -17.40 -3.95 -11.00
CA PHE A 179 -17.63 -4.36 -9.62
C PHE A 179 -16.84 -3.53 -8.63
N TYR A 180 -15.61 -3.19 -8.99
CA TYR A 180 -14.75 -2.37 -8.16
C TYR A 180 -15.30 -0.94 -8.04
N ASN A 181 -15.75 -0.37 -9.14
CA ASN A 181 -16.35 0.96 -9.19
C ASN A 181 -17.54 1.11 -8.23
N VAL A 182 -18.36 0.07 -8.09
CA VAL A 182 -19.47 0.06 -7.12
C VAL A 182 -18.96 0.15 -5.68
N LYS A 183 -17.82 -0.45 -5.36
CA LYS A 183 -17.24 -0.49 -4.00
C LYS A 183 -16.64 0.84 -3.56
N ILE A 184 -16.08 1.60 -4.49
CA ILE A 184 -15.39 2.86 -4.17
C ILE A 184 -16.32 4.07 -4.08
N GLY A 185 -17.61 3.88 -4.30
CA GLY A 185 -18.62 4.93 -4.22
C GLY A 185 -18.54 5.96 -5.34
N ASP A 186 -19.16 7.10 -5.10
CA ASP A 186 -19.19 8.22 -6.04
C ASP A 186 -18.03 9.21 -5.73
N GLY A 187 -17.70 10.05 -6.71
CA GLY A 187 -16.81 11.20 -6.49
C GLY A 187 -15.39 11.00 -7.04
N ARG A 188 -14.39 11.54 -6.30
CA ARG A 188 -13.02 11.64 -6.82
C ARG A 188 -12.37 10.27 -7.08
N TYR A 189 -12.70 9.25 -6.30
CA TYR A 189 -12.11 7.91 -6.44
C TYR A 189 -12.41 7.30 -7.80
N ILE A 190 -13.67 7.33 -8.25
CA ILE A 190 -14.06 6.79 -9.56
C ILE A 190 -13.42 7.57 -10.72
N LEU A 191 -13.13 8.87 -10.50
CA LEU A 191 -12.47 9.72 -11.49
C LEU A 191 -10.95 9.61 -11.47
N ARG A 192 -10.39 8.87 -10.52
CA ARG A 192 -8.95 8.71 -10.27
C ARG A 192 -8.58 7.25 -10.05
N MET A 193 -9.14 6.37 -10.88
CA MET A 193 -8.72 4.97 -10.90
C MET A 193 -7.21 4.91 -11.15
N PRO A 194 -6.43 4.15 -10.35
CA PRO A 194 -4.97 4.15 -10.44
C PRO A 194 -4.43 3.83 -11.84
N LEU A 195 -5.07 2.91 -12.55
CA LEU A 195 -4.68 2.54 -13.91
C LEU A 195 -5.06 3.60 -14.96
N GLY A 196 -6.01 4.51 -14.64
CA GLY A 196 -6.59 5.38 -15.64
C GLY A 196 -7.44 4.63 -16.67
N THR A 197 -7.74 5.29 -17.76
CA THR A 197 -8.36 4.67 -18.96
C THR A 197 -7.35 4.56 -20.09
N GLU A 198 -7.62 3.75 -21.13
CA GLU A 198 -6.75 3.68 -22.30
C GLU A 198 -6.52 5.07 -22.93
N GLN A 199 -7.58 5.90 -22.97
CA GLN A 199 -7.50 7.27 -23.48
C GLN A 199 -6.61 8.17 -22.59
N ASP A 200 -6.68 8.02 -21.26
CA ASP A 200 -5.81 8.77 -20.34
C ASP A 200 -4.34 8.40 -20.57
N ILE A 201 -4.05 7.11 -20.69
CA ILE A 201 -2.68 6.61 -20.94
C ILE A 201 -2.16 7.02 -22.32
N GLU A 202 -3.01 7.02 -23.35
CA GLU A 202 -2.62 7.46 -24.70
C GLU A 202 -2.25 8.94 -24.73
N THR A 203 -2.96 9.77 -23.97
CA THR A 203 -2.85 11.23 -24.08
C THR A 203 -1.92 11.88 -23.07
N ILE A 204 -1.59 11.21 -21.96
CA ILE A 204 -0.70 11.77 -20.95
C ILE A 204 0.69 12.02 -21.56
N SER A 205 1.15 13.26 -21.47
CA SER A 205 2.44 13.65 -21.98
C SER A 205 3.57 13.44 -20.97
N ARG A 206 4.80 13.30 -21.45
CA ARG A 206 6.00 13.29 -20.63
C ARG A 206 6.06 14.48 -19.65
N ASN A 207 5.67 15.66 -20.07
CA ASN A 207 5.68 16.85 -19.21
C ASN A 207 4.66 16.74 -18.06
N GLN A 208 3.52 16.11 -18.28
CA GLN A 208 2.52 15.88 -17.22
C GLN A 208 3.02 14.86 -16.20
N LEU A 209 3.73 13.82 -16.63
CA LEU A 209 4.43 12.85 -15.77
C LEU A 209 5.51 13.54 -14.94
N LEU A 210 6.36 14.35 -15.58
CA LEU A 210 7.39 15.14 -14.89
C LEU A 210 6.80 16.11 -13.87
N ASN A 211 5.70 16.78 -14.21
CA ASN A 211 5.02 17.70 -13.28
C ASN A 211 4.48 16.95 -12.06
N TYR A 212 3.87 15.76 -12.26
CA TYR A 212 3.43 14.91 -11.15
C TYR A 212 4.61 14.49 -10.28
N TYR A 213 5.70 14.01 -10.90
CA TYR A 213 6.91 13.57 -10.21
C TYR A 213 7.50 14.69 -9.35
N HIS A 214 7.80 15.83 -9.91
CA HIS A 214 8.41 16.95 -9.20
C HIS A 214 7.51 17.55 -8.10
N GLN A 215 6.21 17.47 -8.27
CA GLN A 215 5.26 17.97 -7.29
C GLN A 215 5.11 17.04 -6.09
N TRP A 216 5.13 15.73 -6.31
CA TRP A 216 4.69 14.76 -5.32
C TRP A 216 5.78 13.85 -4.78
N TYR A 217 6.82 13.51 -5.57
CA TYR A 217 7.92 12.64 -5.14
C TYR A 217 8.97 13.43 -4.36
N LEU A 218 8.57 13.83 -3.17
CA LEU A 218 9.36 14.63 -2.25
C LEU A 218 9.69 13.81 -1.01
N PRO A 219 10.89 13.98 -0.39
CA PRO A 219 11.27 13.26 0.82
C PRO A 219 10.21 13.32 1.93
N GLN A 220 9.57 14.46 2.15
CA GLN A 220 8.56 14.64 3.19
C GLN A 220 7.24 13.87 2.91
N ASN A 221 7.01 13.45 1.69
CA ASN A 221 5.91 12.58 1.31
C ASN A 221 6.27 11.09 1.37
N ALA A 222 7.52 10.77 1.72
CA ALA A 222 8.03 9.40 1.70
C ALA A 222 8.25 8.85 3.12
N CYS A 223 8.08 7.54 3.25
CA CYS A 223 8.50 6.77 4.42
C CYS A 223 9.28 5.54 3.95
N LEU A 224 10.53 5.42 4.41
CA LEU A 224 11.36 4.24 4.18
C LEU A 224 11.27 3.30 5.37
N VAL A 225 10.74 2.10 5.16
CA VAL A 225 10.65 1.04 6.17
C VAL A 225 11.66 -0.04 5.84
N VAL A 226 12.49 -0.41 6.79
CA VAL A 226 13.47 -1.51 6.68
C VAL A 226 13.25 -2.49 7.82
N VAL A 227 12.97 -3.73 7.48
CA VAL A 227 12.71 -4.81 8.46
C VAL A 227 13.58 -6.01 8.11
N GLY A 228 14.31 -6.54 9.06
CA GLY A 228 15.09 -7.76 8.82
C GLY A 228 16.35 -7.85 9.66
N ASN A 229 17.27 -8.71 9.23
CA ASN A 229 18.53 -8.93 9.93
C ASN A 229 19.54 -7.78 9.69
N VAL A 230 19.27 -6.64 10.31
CA VAL A 230 20.08 -5.43 10.19
C VAL A 230 20.48 -4.91 11.57
N ASP A 231 21.67 -4.28 11.65
CA ASP A 231 21.99 -3.39 12.75
C ASP A 231 21.29 -2.05 12.53
N ALA A 232 20.46 -1.64 13.50
CA ALA A 232 19.66 -0.44 13.34
C ALA A 232 20.47 0.85 13.24
N GLN A 233 21.60 0.94 13.94
CA GLN A 233 22.47 2.13 13.94
C GLN A 233 23.27 2.22 12.64
N ASP A 234 23.78 1.11 12.13
CA ASP A 234 24.46 1.06 10.84
C ASP A 234 23.49 1.41 9.71
N MET A 235 22.31 0.82 9.72
CA MET A 235 21.26 1.11 8.73
C MET A 235 20.84 2.59 8.78
N GLN A 236 20.68 3.18 9.96
CA GLN A 236 20.38 4.60 10.12
C GLN A 236 21.45 5.49 9.48
N LYS A 237 22.73 5.19 9.70
CA LYS A 237 23.83 5.93 9.07
C LYS A 237 23.81 5.82 7.55
N ARG A 238 23.50 4.62 7.00
CA ARG A 238 23.36 4.41 5.56
C ARG A 238 22.19 5.20 4.98
N ILE A 239 21.04 5.18 5.64
CA ILE A 239 19.86 5.98 5.24
C ILE A 239 20.22 7.47 5.27
N GLN A 240 20.87 7.97 6.31
CA GLN A 240 21.33 9.36 6.38
C GLN A 240 22.28 9.71 5.24
N ALA A 241 23.31 8.89 5.01
CA ALA A 241 24.28 9.12 3.94
C ALA A 241 23.62 9.13 2.54
N THR A 242 22.68 8.24 2.30
CA THR A 242 22.05 8.07 0.99
C THR A 242 20.98 9.13 0.71
N PHE A 243 20.12 9.44 1.68
CA PHE A 243 18.92 10.24 1.43
C PHE A 243 19.00 11.69 1.89
N SER A 244 19.92 12.06 2.81
CA SER A 244 20.06 13.45 3.24
C SER A 244 20.47 14.43 2.13
N PRO A 245 21.22 14.00 1.08
CA PRO A 245 21.53 14.89 -0.05
C PRO A 245 20.32 15.29 -0.92
N ILE A 246 19.17 14.60 -0.81
CA ILE A 246 17.97 14.98 -1.55
C ILE A 246 17.43 16.29 -0.98
N ALA A 247 17.22 17.28 -1.86
CA ALA A 247 16.68 18.57 -1.45
C ALA A 247 15.27 18.44 -0.88
N LYS A 248 14.98 19.22 0.16
CA LYS A 248 13.63 19.37 0.70
C LYS A 248 12.79 20.17 -0.32
N GLY A 249 11.72 19.55 -0.81
CA GLY A 249 10.82 20.22 -1.73
C GLY A 249 9.82 21.15 -1.04
N GLN A 250 9.06 21.88 -1.83
CA GLN A 250 7.93 22.68 -1.32
C GLN A 250 6.72 21.76 -1.17
N PRO A 251 6.19 21.55 0.05
CA PRO A 251 5.09 20.63 0.26
C PRO A 251 3.80 21.15 -0.34
N THR A 252 3.14 20.32 -1.12
CA THR A 252 1.75 20.54 -1.53
C THR A 252 0.83 19.76 -0.59
N PRO A 253 -0.25 20.35 -0.07
CA PRO A 253 -1.20 19.62 0.77
C PRO A 253 -1.78 18.42 0.03
N LEU A 254 -1.78 17.25 0.67
CA LEU A 254 -2.26 16.00 0.05
C LEU A 254 -3.77 15.99 -0.24
N GLY A 255 -4.52 16.89 0.35
CA GLY A 255 -5.99 16.91 0.24
C GLY A 255 -6.66 15.80 1.06
N LYS A 256 -7.94 16.01 1.35
CA LYS A 256 -8.79 14.99 1.98
C LYS A 256 -9.95 14.71 1.05
N TYR A 257 -10.12 13.46 0.68
CA TYR A 257 -11.12 13.04 -0.28
C TYR A 257 -12.04 11.99 0.38
N PRO A 258 -13.15 12.42 1.01
CA PRO A 258 -14.07 11.49 1.64
C PRO A 258 -14.75 10.61 0.61
N LEU A 259 -14.99 9.35 0.95
CA LEU A 259 -15.87 8.48 0.19
C LEU A 259 -17.31 8.94 0.36
N THR A 260 -18.05 8.95 -0.73
CA THR A 260 -19.46 9.32 -0.74
C THR A 260 -20.29 8.19 -1.34
N TYR A 261 -21.39 7.86 -0.69
CA TYR A 261 -22.33 6.85 -1.17
C TYR A 261 -23.76 7.40 -1.15
N LYS A 262 -24.57 6.96 -2.09
CA LYS A 262 -26.00 7.27 -2.10
C LYS A 262 -26.65 6.65 -0.87
N LYS A 263 -27.55 7.40 -0.22
CA LYS A 263 -28.35 6.87 0.90
C LYS A 263 -29.37 5.83 0.40
N GLY A 264 -29.58 4.78 1.19
CA GLY A 264 -30.55 3.73 0.91
C GLY A 264 -29.92 2.52 0.20
N ILE A 265 -30.76 1.66 -0.34
CA ILE A 265 -30.34 0.46 -1.08
C ILE A 265 -30.22 0.84 -2.55
N THR A 266 -29.05 0.60 -3.13
CA THR A 266 -28.80 0.75 -4.56
C THR A 266 -28.53 -0.64 -5.16
N LEU A 267 -29.18 -0.99 -6.24
CA LEU A 267 -28.92 -2.21 -6.98
C LEU A 267 -28.07 -1.88 -8.20
N HIS A 268 -26.94 -2.55 -8.34
CA HIS A 268 -26.09 -2.48 -9.51
C HIS A 268 -26.04 -3.85 -10.17
N GLU A 269 -26.33 -3.91 -11.46
CA GLU A 269 -26.19 -5.11 -12.28
C GLU A 269 -24.96 -4.94 -13.16
N VAL A 270 -23.98 -5.83 -12.98
CA VAL A 270 -22.77 -5.89 -13.78
C VAL A 270 -22.83 -7.18 -14.61
N LYS A 271 -22.70 -7.04 -15.93
CA LYS A 271 -22.68 -8.19 -16.84
C LYS A 271 -21.24 -8.52 -17.19
N ASP A 272 -20.83 -9.71 -16.79
CA ASP A 272 -19.57 -10.28 -17.21
C ASP A 272 -19.84 -11.23 -18.38
N THR A 273 -19.23 -10.94 -19.53
CA THR A 273 -19.39 -11.76 -20.75
C THR A 273 -18.48 -12.97 -20.78
N VAL A 274 -17.52 -13.06 -19.86
CA VAL A 274 -16.52 -14.13 -19.78
C VAL A 274 -16.76 -15.06 -18.60
N GLY A 275 -17.43 -14.56 -17.56
CA GLY A 275 -17.70 -15.32 -16.33
C GLY A 275 -18.72 -16.45 -16.55
N THR A 276 -18.45 -17.58 -15.90
CA THR A 276 -19.32 -18.78 -15.95
C THR A 276 -20.22 -18.90 -14.72
N SER A 277 -20.17 -17.95 -13.79
CA SER A 277 -20.93 -17.99 -12.52
C SER A 277 -21.60 -16.66 -12.22
N SER A 278 -22.76 -16.71 -11.56
CA SER A 278 -23.42 -15.53 -11.02
C SER A 278 -22.94 -15.27 -9.60
N LYS A 279 -22.65 -14.01 -9.28
CA LYS A 279 -22.25 -13.54 -7.95
C LYS A 279 -23.23 -12.48 -7.47
N LEU A 280 -23.68 -12.59 -6.22
CA LEU A 280 -24.39 -11.54 -5.52
C LEU A 280 -23.52 -11.02 -4.38
N GLU A 281 -23.27 -9.72 -4.36
CA GLU A 281 -22.43 -9.08 -3.37
C GLU A 281 -23.22 -8.00 -2.63
N PHE A 282 -23.17 -8.02 -1.30
CA PHE A 282 -23.73 -6.98 -0.45
C PHE A 282 -22.59 -6.12 0.07
N ILE A 283 -22.60 -4.83 -0.25
CA ILE A 283 -21.60 -3.87 0.16
C ILE A 283 -22.21 -2.94 1.20
N ILE A 284 -21.65 -2.90 2.39
CA ILE A 284 -22.09 -2.06 3.49
C ILE A 284 -20.96 -1.09 3.83
N PRO A 285 -21.00 0.16 3.30
CA PRO A 285 -19.99 1.14 3.63
C PRO A 285 -20.12 1.58 5.10
N HIS A 286 -18.99 1.69 5.79
CA HIS A 286 -18.90 2.23 7.13
C HIS A 286 -17.58 2.99 7.29
N GLU A 287 -17.47 3.80 8.34
CA GLU A 287 -16.20 4.49 8.64
C GLU A 287 -15.10 3.48 8.95
N GLY A 288 -13.96 3.67 8.32
CA GLY A 288 -12.77 2.86 8.56
C GLY A 288 -12.19 3.12 9.96
N VAL A 289 -11.71 2.07 10.60
CA VAL A 289 -11.01 2.21 11.88
C VAL A 289 -9.55 2.59 11.60
N VAL A 290 -9.25 3.88 11.72
CA VAL A 290 -7.91 4.42 11.52
C VAL A 290 -7.16 4.52 12.85
N GLY A 291 -5.84 4.37 12.81
CA GLY A 291 -4.96 4.59 13.95
C GLY A 291 -4.30 3.32 14.48
N ASN A 292 -3.37 3.55 15.42
CA ASN A 292 -2.53 2.54 16.05
C ASN A 292 -2.67 2.55 17.58
N THR A 293 -3.84 2.93 18.08
CA THR A 293 -4.14 2.90 19.51
C THR A 293 -4.69 1.54 19.94
N ILE A 294 -4.67 1.26 21.23
CA ILE A 294 -5.32 0.08 21.81
C ILE A 294 -6.80 0.05 21.42
N ALA A 295 -7.50 1.19 21.49
CA ALA A 295 -8.91 1.28 21.13
C ALA A 295 -9.16 0.96 19.65
N SER A 296 -8.36 1.53 18.73
CA SER A 296 -8.51 1.26 17.31
C SER A 296 -8.24 -0.20 16.96
N THR A 297 -7.25 -0.81 17.60
CA THR A 297 -6.94 -2.23 17.42
C THR A 297 -8.05 -3.13 17.97
N ALA A 298 -8.55 -2.84 19.17
CA ALA A 298 -9.66 -3.58 19.75
C ALA A 298 -10.92 -3.52 18.86
N LEU A 299 -11.21 -2.35 18.29
CA LEU A 299 -12.34 -2.20 17.38
C LEU A 299 -12.15 -2.99 16.09
N LYS A 300 -10.96 -3.02 15.51
CA LYS A 300 -10.63 -3.87 14.34
C LYS A 300 -10.88 -5.35 14.66
N GLU A 301 -10.45 -5.83 15.83
CA GLU A 301 -10.67 -7.21 16.22
C GLU A 301 -12.16 -7.50 16.49
N GLN A 302 -12.94 -6.55 17.00
CA GLN A 302 -14.39 -6.69 17.13
C GLN A 302 -15.08 -6.88 15.78
N TYR A 303 -14.68 -6.12 14.74
CA TYR A 303 -15.18 -6.33 13.37
C TYR A 303 -14.83 -7.72 12.84
N ARG A 304 -13.60 -8.20 13.05
CA ARG A 304 -13.20 -9.56 12.65
C ARG A 304 -14.04 -10.65 13.33
N LEU A 305 -14.31 -10.50 14.61
CA LEU A 305 -15.17 -11.40 15.37
C LEU A 305 -16.61 -11.38 14.85
N LEU A 306 -17.15 -10.21 14.57
CA LEU A 306 -18.50 -10.04 14.02
C LEU A 306 -18.62 -10.76 12.67
N ILE A 307 -17.68 -10.56 11.77
CA ILE A 307 -17.63 -11.21 10.45
C ILE A 307 -17.55 -12.73 10.59
N SER A 308 -16.67 -13.22 11.47
CA SER A 308 -16.57 -14.65 11.75
C SER A 308 -17.88 -15.22 12.29
N ALA A 309 -18.57 -14.50 13.17
CA ALA A 309 -19.87 -14.92 13.72
C ALA A 309 -20.97 -14.95 12.65
N ILE A 310 -21.03 -13.96 11.77
CA ILE A 310 -21.97 -13.91 10.66
C ILE A 310 -21.69 -15.06 9.68
N SER A 311 -20.45 -15.29 9.27
CA SER A 311 -20.06 -16.38 8.40
C SER A 311 -20.47 -17.75 8.94
N LYS A 312 -20.19 -18.00 10.23
CA LYS A 312 -20.61 -19.26 10.90
C LYS A 312 -22.12 -19.42 10.96
N ARG A 313 -22.86 -18.35 11.20
CA ARG A 313 -24.32 -18.36 11.27
C ARG A 313 -24.94 -18.68 9.90
N LEU A 314 -24.44 -18.08 8.84
CA LEU A 314 -24.90 -18.34 7.47
C LEU A 314 -24.54 -19.77 7.03
N ALA A 315 -23.33 -20.23 7.31
CA ALA A 315 -22.91 -21.60 7.04
C ALA A 315 -23.79 -22.63 7.76
N ALA A 316 -24.21 -22.37 9.01
CA ALA A 316 -25.12 -23.23 9.75
C ALA A 316 -26.53 -23.31 9.12
N GLN A 317 -26.90 -22.35 8.29
CA GLN A 317 -28.14 -22.33 7.49
C GLN A 317 -27.96 -22.88 6.07
N GLY A 318 -26.79 -23.43 5.74
CA GLY A 318 -26.46 -23.96 4.40
C GLY A 318 -26.12 -22.88 3.37
N ILE A 319 -25.97 -21.63 3.79
CA ILE A 319 -25.60 -20.51 2.92
C ILE A 319 -24.08 -20.44 2.84
N ARG A 320 -23.54 -20.64 1.64
CA ARG A 320 -22.11 -20.43 1.36
C ARG A 320 -21.92 -19.00 0.91
N CYS A 321 -21.11 -18.24 1.64
CA CYS A 321 -20.72 -16.89 1.28
C CYS A 321 -19.33 -16.59 1.79
N ASP A 322 -18.59 -15.77 1.04
CA ASP A 322 -17.36 -15.16 1.50
C ASP A 322 -17.70 -13.81 2.09
N ILE A 323 -17.35 -13.62 3.35
CA ILE A 323 -17.50 -12.33 4.03
C ILE A 323 -16.09 -11.84 4.33
N SER A 324 -15.74 -10.71 3.76
CA SER A 324 -14.49 -10.03 4.06
C SER A 324 -14.76 -8.72 4.75
N ASP A 325 -13.92 -8.41 5.73
CA ASP A 325 -13.78 -7.06 6.26
C ASP A 325 -12.80 -6.35 5.35
N ALA A 326 -13.33 -5.47 4.46
CA ALA A 326 -12.44 -4.99 3.88
C ALA A 326 -11.62 -4.22 3.32
N TRP A 327 -12.07 -3.38 2.83
CA TRP A 327 -11.42 -2.40 1.98
C TRP A 327 -11.26 -1.09 2.73
N TYR A 328 -10.05 -0.85 3.19
CA TYR A 328 -9.66 0.48 3.62
C TYR A 328 -9.25 1.29 2.39
N LEU A 329 -10.17 2.04 1.84
CA LEU A 329 -9.77 3.27 1.22
C LEU A 329 -9.41 4.16 2.41
N ALA A 330 -8.12 4.29 2.71
CA ALA A 330 -7.67 5.09 3.81
C ALA A 330 -7.99 6.56 3.48
N THR A 331 -9.13 6.98 3.95
CA THR A 331 -9.42 8.42 4.04
C THR A 331 -8.61 8.94 5.22
N GLN A 332 -7.55 9.67 4.94
CA GLN A 332 -6.81 10.41 5.95
C GLN A 332 -7.67 11.51 6.56
#